data_7387dc9ecd13bdfe4308f68d3b620930
#
_entry.id   7387dc9ecd13bdfe4308f68d3b620930
#
_cell.length_a   1.000
_cell.length_b   1.000
_cell.length_c   1.000
_cell.angle_alpha   90.00
_cell.angle_beta   90.00
_cell.angle_gamma   90.00
#
_symmetry.space_group_name_H-M   'P 1'
#
loop_
_entity.id
_entity.type
_entity.pdbx_description
1 polymer ?
#
loop_
_entity_poly.entity_id
_entity_poly.type
_entity_poly.pdbx_seq_one_letter_code
_entity_poly.pdbx_strand_id
1 'polypeptide(L)'
;FLSVGYAGSHWCQVMSRESFSDPATASVLNEHFCCIKVDREERPDLDKIYLSAMQLLTQQGGGWPLNLFLDPQTELPFFAGTYFPAQSQNGQPGFADLLMRLFEAYDQQREELTGQSETLANTLKQLAPPVLDPKMNDQALIDACRATLTERFDSAEGGFGQSMKFAMPGSIDRLLQHWAYCRRAKSADKDGLEMVMTTLTQMARGGIFDHLGGGFFRYAQDRQWRVPHFEKVLYDNAQLLSVYSQALKLGGDALFEDALTMTLDWLQREMRDEAGGFYAVQDGASLGQRGRHYLWRREQAKKLLDADAYLLIETLYALDKPANADNHWILHRRDSYRSVIERLSMQEEQADEMLQNARQILFAARTERTPPVTDKKILSGWNGLLITGLCDAAQALNRSEHLDTAQQIADFLRDKCWDGKVLSVCWQDGQAQPIGFLDDYANVLEGLVSLLGQRWRAADAAFAVALADAAVELFFDLENGGFYFTPANQCELIYRPKPSFDEALPPGNATLASAMLQLG
;
A
#
# COMPACT_ATOMS: atom_id res chain seq x y z
N PHE A 1 -24.61 0.03 13.23
CA PHE A 1 -23.88 -0.62 12.15
C PHE A 1 -22.72 0.26 11.72
N LEU A 2 -21.49 -0.26 11.77
CA LEU A 2 -20.26 0.42 11.35
C LEU A 2 -19.69 -0.29 10.13
N SER A 3 -19.42 0.46 9.06
CA SER A 3 -18.74 -0.06 7.87
C SER A 3 -17.46 0.74 7.62
N VAL A 4 -16.30 0.07 7.76
CA VAL A 4 -14.99 0.66 7.50
C VAL A 4 -14.47 0.15 6.16
N GLY A 5 -13.98 1.06 5.33
CA GLY A 5 -13.48 0.72 3.99
C GLY A 5 -12.65 1.85 3.40
N TYR A 6 -12.35 1.77 2.11
CA TYR A 6 -11.64 2.82 1.37
C TYR A 6 -12.03 2.81 -0.11
N ALA A 7 -11.81 3.93 -0.79
CA ALA A 7 -12.28 4.16 -2.14
C ALA A 7 -11.69 3.19 -3.18
N GLY A 8 -10.40 2.83 -3.06
CA GLY A 8 -9.73 1.89 -3.96
C GLY A 8 -10.13 0.42 -3.78
N SER A 9 -10.87 0.07 -2.72
CA SER A 9 -11.24 -1.32 -2.45
C SER A 9 -12.38 -1.80 -3.35
N HIS A 10 -12.07 -2.79 -4.20
CA HIS A 10 -13.06 -3.42 -5.06
C HIS A 10 -14.30 -3.95 -4.30
N TRP A 11 -14.09 -4.70 -3.22
CA TRP A 11 -15.20 -5.27 -2.45
C TRP A 11 -16.01 -4.22 -1.68
N CYS A 12 -15.40 -3.11 -1.25
CA CYS A 12 -16.13 -1.98 -0.70
C CYS A 12 -17.07 -1.36 -1.75
N GLN A 13 -16.60 -1.22 -2.98
CA GLN A 13 -17.39 -0.70 -4.09
C GLN A 13 -18.50 -1.67 -4.51
N VAL A 14 -18.20 -2.99 -4.55
CA VAL A 14 -19.22 -4.01 -4.84
C VAL A 14 -20.33 -3.93 -3.80
N MET A 15 -20.01 -3.96 -2.51
CA MET A 15 -21.00 -3.88 -1.45
C MET A 15 -21.79 -2.56 -1.48
N SER A 16 -21.15 -1.46 -1.84
CA SER A 16 -21.81 -0.16 -1.99
C SER A 16 -22.86 -0.16 -3.10
N ARG A 17 -22.55 -0.78 -4.26
CA ARG A 17 -23.45 -0.82 -5.42
C ARG A 17 -24.56 -1.87 -5.29
N GLU A 18 -24.27 -2.99 -4.65
CA GLU A 18 -25.20 -4.11 -4.50
C GLU A 18 -26.00 -3.99 -3.19
N SER A 19 -25.35 -4.22 -2.05
CA SER A 19 -26.02 -4.38 -0.76
C SER A 19 -26.53 -3.07 -0.19
N PHE A 20 -25.72 -2.00 -0.21
CA PHE A 20 -26.15 -0.70 0.32
C PHE A 20 -27.11 0.05 -0.60
N SER A 21 -27.12 -0.26 -1.89
CA SER A 21 -28.03 0.33 -2.87
C SER A 21 -29.33 -0.48 -3.05
N ASP A 22 -29.44 -1.63 -2.39
CA ASP A 22 -30.68 -2.43 -2.40
C ASP A 22 -31.74 -1.78 -1.52
N PRO A 23 -32.97 -1.48 -2.05
CA PRO A 23 -34.00 -0.80 -1.29
C PRO A 23 -34.48 -1.55 -0.05
N ALA A 24 -34.53 -2.89 -0.09
CA ALA A 24 -34.94 -3.70 1.06
C ALA A 24 -33.93 -3.61 2.19
N THR A 25 -32.63 -3.77 1.86
CA THR A 25 -31.52 -3.60 2.79
C THR A 25 -31.49 -2.19 3.39
N ALA A 26 -31.64 -1.16 2.54
CA ALA A 26 -31.66 0.24 2.98
C ALA A 26 -32.80 0.54 3.95
N SER A 27 -33.99 -0.03 3.69
CA SER A 27 -35.16 0.13 4.59
C SER A 27 -34.87 -0.42 5.99
N VAL A 28 -34.33 -1.65 6.08
CA VAL A 28 -33.98 -2.30 7.36
C VAL A 28 -32.90 -1.53 8.10
N LEU A 29 -31.84 -1.11 7.39
CA LEU A 29 -30.75 -0.32 7.98
C LEU A 29 -31.24 1.00 8.56
N ASN A 30 -32.05 1.74 7.81
CA ASN A 30 -32.54 3.05 8.25
C ASN A 30 -33.58 2.96 9.40
N GLU A 31 -34.32 1.86 9.49
CA GLU A 31 -35.36 1.67 10.52
C GLU A 31 -34.75 1.19 11.85
N HIS A 32 -33.80 0.29 11.81
CA HIS A 32 -33.33 -0.44 12.99
C HIS A 32 -31.90 -0.11 13.44
N PHE A 33 -31.08 0.56 12.59
CA PHE A 33 -29.66 0.79 12.88
C PHE A 33 -29.27 2.26 12.74
N CYS A 34 -28.38 2.73 13.63
CA CYS A 34 -27.57 3.91 13.39
C CYS A 34 -26.40 3.49 12.49
N CYS A 35 -26.37 3.97 11.25
CA CYS A 35 -25.37 3.57 10.25
C CYS A 35 -24.23 4.57 10.17
N ILE A 36 -23.00 4.08 10.34
CA ILE A 36 -21.78 4.88 10.26
C ILE A 36 -20.86 4.27 9.19
N LYS A 37 -20.43 5.10 8.27
CA LYS A 37 -19.41 4.73 7.27
C LYS A 37 -18.13 5.47 7.55
N VAL A 38 -17.01 4.74 7.63
CA VAL A 38 -15.69 5.27 7.96
C VAL A 38 -14.70 4.95 6.83
N ASP A 39 -13.95 5.96 6.43
CA ASP A 39 -12.79 5.76 5.57
C ASP A 39 -11.57 5.38 6.44
N ARG A 40 -11.01 4.20 6.20
CA ARG A 40 -9.84 3.69 6.96
C ARG A 40 -8.58 4.51 6.75
N GLU A 41 -8.49 5.23 5.67
CA GLU A 41 -7.31 6.05 5.35
C GLU A 41 -7.34 7.39 6.09
N GLU A 42 -8.54 7.90 6.39
CA GLU A 42 -8.74 9.09 7.22
C GLU A 42 -8.82 8.76 8.73
N ARG A 43 -9.32 7.57 9.06
CA ARG A 43 -9.45 7.08 10.43
C ARG A 43 -8.77 5.71 10.63
N PRO A 44 -7.44 5.64 10.41
CA PRO A 44 -6.69 4.39 10.59
C PRO A 44 -6.67 3.88 12.03
N ASP A 45 -6.95 4.73 13.01
CA ASP A 45 -7.13 4.38 14.41
C ASP A 45 -8.34 3.45 14.61
N LEU A 46 -9.48 3.81 14.04
CA LEU A 46 -10.70 2.99 14.10
C LEU A 46 -10.51 1.69 13.30
N ASP A 47 -9.86 1.77 12.13
CA ASP A 47 -9.54 0.59 11.34
C ASP A 47 -8.72 -0.43 12.14
N LYS A 48 -7.63 0.00 12.79
CA LYS A 48 -6.76 -0.88 13.60
C LYS A 48 -7.53 -1.52 14.77
N ILE A 49 -8.33 -0.74 15.49
CA ILE A 49 -9.09 -1.23 16.64
C ILE A 49 -10.13 -2.27 16.21
N TYR A 50 -10.96 -1.93 15.23
CA TYR A 50 -12.07 -2.78 14.81
C TYR A 50 -11.63 -3.97 13.94
N LEU A 51 -10.52 -3.86 13.21
CA LEU A 51 -9.91 -5.00 12.53
C LEU A 51 -9.41 -6.05 13.54
N SER A 52 -8.74 -5.59 14.61
CA SER A 52 -8.30 -6.46 15.71
C SER A 52 -9.50 -7.11 16.42
N ALA A 53 -10.57 -6.34 16.64
CA ALA A 53 -11.81 -6.86 17.22
C ALA A 53 -12.44 -7.93 16.33
N MET A 54 -12.52 -7.71 15.02
CA MET A 54 -13.03 -8.70 14.06
C MET A 54 -12.20 -9.98 14.08
N GLN A 55 -10.88 -9.88 14.08
CA GLN A 55 -9.99 -11.06 14.13
C GLN A 55 -10.21 -11.89 15.40
N LEU A 56 -10.41 -11.25 16.54
CA LEU A 56 -10.72 -11.92 17.81
C LEU A 56 -12.11 -12.57 17.80
N LEU A 57 -13.13 -11.89 17.25
CA LEU A 57 -14.49 -12.41 17.17
C LEU A 57 -14.64 -13.58 16.20
N THR A 58 -14.01 -13.50 15.03
CA THR A 58 -14.21 -14.48 13.95
C THR A 58 -13.15 -15.56 13.91
N GLN A 59 -12.01 -15.38 14.58
CA GLN A 59 -10.80 -16.23 14.48
C GLN A 59 -10.30 -16.38 13.05
N GLN A 60 -10.58 -15.38 12.20
CA GLN A 60 -10.18 -15.34 10.79
C GLN A 60 -9.39 -14.07 10.49
N GLY A 61 -8.63 -14.09 9.41
CA GLY A 61 -8.01 -12.87 8.88
C GLY A 61 -9.07 -11.84 8.51
N GLY A 62 -8.78 -10.57 8.77
CA GLY A 62 -9.66 -9.46 8.40
C GLY A 62 -9.52 -9.04 6.95
N GLY A 63 -10.41 -8.15 6.50
CA GLY A 63 -10.43 -7.57 5.16
C GLY A 63 -11.42 -6.42 5.05
N TRP A 64 -11.45 -5.77 3.92
CA TRP A 64 -12.36 -4.68 3.62
C TRP A 64 -13.34 -5.04 2.50
N PRO A 65 -14.64 -4.62 2.63
CA PRO A 65 -15.20 -3.80 3.72
C PRO A 65 -15.15 -4.52 5.06
N LEU A 66 -14.84 -3.81 6.12
CA LEU A 66 -14.90 -4.28 7.50
C LEU A 66 -16.22 -3.80 8.10
N ASN A 67 -17.14 -4.73 8.34
CA ASN A 67 -18.48 -4.44 8.82
C ASN A 67 -18.68 -4.99 10.23
N LEU A 68 -19.14 -4.12 11.15
CA LEU A 68 -19.34 -4.48 12.55
C LEU A 68 -20.71 -4.02 13.02
N PHE A 69 -21.25 -4.76 14.00
CA PHE A 69 -22.45 -4.40 14.72
C PHE A 69 -22.06 -4.12 16.16
N LEU A 70 -22.30 -2.89 16.59
CA LEU A 70 -21.85 -2.37 17.88
C LEU A 70 -23.04 -2.18 18.81
N ASP A 71 -22.84 -2.40 20.10
CA ASP A 71 -23.74 -1.90 21.13
C ASP A 71 -23.69 -0.36 21.13
N PRO A 72 -24.83 0.34 20.99
CA PRO A 72 -24.83 1.80 20.84
C PRO A 72 -24.46 2.58 22.11
N GLN A 73 -24.36 1.93 23.26
CA GLN A 73 -24.00 2.56 24.51
C GLN A 73 -22.50 2.41 24.82
N THR A 74 -21.91 1.25 24.46
CA THR A 74 -20.53 0.92 24.76
C THR A 74 -19.60 1.02 23.56
N GLU A 75 -20.18 1.12 22.35
CA GLU A 75 -19.48 1.08 21.06
C GLU A 75 -18.66 -0.20 20.84
N LEU A 76 -18.89 -1.23 21.67
CA LEU A 76 -18.21 -2.52 21.57
C LEU A 76 -18.89 -3.43 20.56
N PRO A 77 -18.12 -4.11 19.69
CA PRO A 77 -18.69 -4.98 18.67
C PRO A 77 -19.11 -6.34 19.26
N PHE A 78 -20.30 -6.80 18.85
CA PHE A 78 -20.82 -8.12 19.15
C PHE A 78 -20.89 -9.05 17.92
N PHE A 79 -20.81 -8.48 16.71
CA PHE A 79 -20.76 -9.24 15.47
C PHE A 79 -19.91 -8.50 14.44
N ALA A 80 -19.19 -9.27 13.59
CA ALA A 80 -18.33 -8.73 12.56
C ALA A 80 -18.30 -9.63 11.30
N GLY A 81 -18.05 -9.01 10.17
CA GLY A 81 -17.86 -9.70 8.89
C GLY A 81 -17.27 -8.78 7.84
N THR A 82 -17.04 -9.32 6.65
CA THR A 82 -16.56 -8.53 5.54
C THR A 82 -17.69 -8.21 4.55
N TYR A 83 -17.73 -8.84 3.42
CA TYR A 83 -18.76 -8.63 2.42
C TYR A 83 -20.04 -9.41 2.77
N PHE A 84 -21.20 -8.72 2.66
CA PHE A 84 -22.52 -9.31 2.79
C PHE A 84 -23.30 -9.10 1.49
N PRO A 85 -23.74 -10.16 0.79
CA PRO A 85 -24.45 -10.06 -0.48
C PRO A 85 -25.88 -9.51 -0.27
N ALA A 86 -26.40 -8.77 -1.25
CA ALA A 86 -27.78 -8.28 -1.19
C ALA A 86 -28.82 -9.43 -1.14
N GLN A 87 -28.56 -10.52 -1.85
CA GLN A 87 -29.41 -11.73 -1.89
C GLN A 87 -28.63 -12.96 -1.42
N SER A 88 -29.36 -13.96 -0.91
CA SER A 88 -28.74 -15.22 -0.47
C SER A 88 -27.96 -15.89 -1.59
N GLN A 89 -26.67 -16.14 -1.37
CA GLN A 89 -25.79 -16.83 -2.31
C GLN A 89 -24.71 -17.64 -1.60
N ASN A 90 -24.29 -18.75 -2.18
CA ASN A 90 -23.20 -19.59 -1.67
C ASN A 90 -23.34 -20.00 -0.19
N GLY A 91 -24.57 -20.20 0.30
CA GLY A 91 -24.87 -20.54 1.68
C GLY A 91 -24.84 -19.36 2.68
N GLN A 92 -24.57 -18.16 2.21
CA GLN A 92 -24.70 -16.94 3.01
C GLN A 92 -26.12 -16.36 2.86
N PRO A 93 -26.77 -15.88 3.95
CA PRO A 93 -28.05 -15.19 3.88
C PRO A 93 -27.90 -13.85 3.16
N GLY A 94 -28.99 -13.35 2.60
CA GLY A 94 -29.06 -11.98 2.11
C GLY A 94 -28.85 -10.98 3.25
N PHE A 95 -28.31 -9.82 2.93
CA PHE A 95 -27.92 -8.86 3.96
C PHE A 95 -29.14 -8.35 4.76
N ALA A 96 -30.28 -8.11 4.12
CA ALA A 96 -31.50 -7.73 4.84
C ALA A 96 -31.95 -8.79 5.85
N ASP A 97 -31.88 -10.09 5.50
CA ASP A 97 -32.22 -11.19 6.42
C ASP A 97 -31.23 -11.28 7.59
N LEU A 98 -29.94 -11.07 7.31
CA LEU A 98 -28.91 -11.03 8.34
C LEU A 98 -29.14 -9.87 9.33
N LEU A 99 -29.46 -8.69 8.82
CA LEU A 99 -29.75 -7.51 9.62
C LEU A 99 -30.93 -7.76 10.59
N MET A 100 -32.01 -8.33 10.10
CA MET A 100 -33.18 -8.65 10.97
C MET A 100 -32.83 -9.66 12.06
N ARG A 101 -32.08 -10.71 11.72
CA ARG A 101 -31.61 -11.70 12.72
C ARG A 101 -30.71 -11.07 13.78
N LEU A 102 -29.81 -10.17 13.39
CA LEU A 102 -28.93 -9.49 14.33
C LEU A 102 -29.70 -8.49 15.24
N PHE A 103 -30.68 -7.81 14.67
CA PHE A 103 -31.58 -6.94 15.44
C PHE A 103 -32.37 -7.73 16.48
N GLU A 104 -33.01 -8.84 16.09
CA GLU A 104 -33.73 -9.73 17.00
C GLU A 104 -32.82 -10.35 18.07
N ALA A 105 -31.64 -10.81 17.71
CA ALA A 105 -30.66 -11.38 18.64
C ALA A 105 -30.19 -10.33 19.67
N TYR A 106 -29.94 -9.11 19.22
CA TYR A 106 -29.55 -8.01 20.12
C TYR A 106 -30.65 -7.66 21.10
N ASP A 107 -31.91 -7.60 20.65
CA ASP A 107 -33.05 -7.30 21.53
C ASP A 107 -33.31 -8.40 22.57
N GLN A 108 -33.18 -9.67 22.18
CA GLN A 108 -33.46 -10.83 23.04
C GLN A 108 -32.32 -11.24 23.96
N GLN A 109 -31.07 -11.01 23.57
CA GLN A 109 -29.87 -11.53 24.27
C GLN A 109 -28.88 -10.40 24.66
N ARG A 110 -29.38 -9.20 24.87
CA ARG A 110 -28.55 -8.00 25.07
C ARG A 110 -27.52 -8.16 26.19
N GLU A 111 -27.92 -8.69 27.34
CA GLU A 111 -27.02 -8.87 28.52
C GLU A 111 -25.87 -9.84 28.18
N GLU A 112 -26.16 -10.93 27.48
CA GLU A 112 -25.15 -11.90 27.09
C GLU A 112 -24.16 -11.31 26.09
N LEU A 113 -24.67 -10.61 25.06
CA LEU A 113 -23.86 -9.95 24.03
C LEU A 113 -22.98 -8.84 24.63
N THR A 114 -23.52 -8.06 25.58
CA THR A 114 -22.74 -7.03 26.29
C THR A 114 -21.60 -7.66 27.11
N GLY A 115 -21.83 -8.76 27.83
CA GLY A 115 -20.79 -9.47 28.58
C GLY A 115 -19.67 -10.03 27.66
N GLN A 116 -20.04 -10.55 26.49
CA GLN A 116 -19.06 -10.99 25.48
C GLN A 116 -18.23 -9.82 24.93
N SER A 117 -18.86 -8.69 24.64
CA SER A 117 -18.20 -7.48 24.13
C SER A 117 -17.26 -6.86 25.16
N GLU A 118 -17.61 -6.87 26.44
CA GLU A 118 -16.72 -6.42 27.53
C GLU A 118 -15.46 -7.32 27.65
N THR A 119 -15.63 -8.63 27.50
CA THR A 119 -14.52 -9.58 27.49
C THR A 119 -13.58 -9.30 26.31
N LEU A 120 -14.15 -9.03 25.13
CA LEU A 120 -13.40 -8.62 23.95
C LEU A 120 -12.63 -7.32 24.20
N ALA A 121 -13.27 -6.29 24.76
CA ALA A 121 -12.60 -5.02 25.06
C ALA A 121 -11.42 -5.20 26.03
N ASN A 122 -11.58 -6.04 27.06
CA ASN A 122 -10.50 -6.36 27.98
C ASN A 122 -9.34 -7.10 27.29
N THR A 123 -9.64 -7.99 26.34
CA THR A 123 -8.63 -8.68 25.53
C THR A 123 -7.90 -7.69 24.62
N LEU A 124 -8.62 -6.78 23.96
CA LEU A 124 -8.03 -5.73 23.11
C LEU A 124 -7.04 -4.84 23.89
N LYS A 125 -7.40 -4.46 25.13
CA LYS A 125 -6.51 -3.68 26.02
C LYS A 125 -5.21 -4.42 26.38
N GLN A 126 -5.21 -5.75 26.33
CA GLN A 126 -4.04 -6.59 26.60
C GLN A 126 -3.16 -6.84 25.37
N LEU A 127 -3.59 -6.41 24.18
CA LEU A 127 -2.79 -6.53 22.95
C LEU A 127 -1.61 -5.56 22.87
N ALA A 128 -1.41 -4.71 23.87
CA ALA A 128 -0.22 -3.86 23.92
C ALA A 128 1.04 -4.73 23.89
N PRO A 129 2.05 -4.40 23.05
CA PRO A 129 3.27 -5.19 22.99
C PRO A 129 3.93 -5.23 24.37
N PRO A 130 4.49 -6.39 24.76
CA PRO A 130 5.19 -6.50 26.03
C PRO A 130 6.38 -5.53 26.06
N VAL A 131 6.64 -4.96 27.22
CA VAL A 131 7.86 -4.18 27.45
C VAL A 131 9.05 -5.12 27.21
N LEU A 132 9.89 -4.81 26.22
CA LEU A 132 11.06 -5.61 25.91
C LEU A 132 12.07 -5.54 27.06
N ASP A 133 12.63 -6.67 27.46
CA ASP A 133 13.74 -6.70 28.42
C ASP A 133 14.93 -5.95 27.80
N PRO A 134 15.47 -4.90 28.46
CA PRO A 134 16.64 -4.16 27.98
C PRO A 134 17.88 -5.03 27.76
N LYS A 135 17.88 -6.26 28.26
CA LYS A 135 18.95 -7.25 28.07
C LYS A 135 18.74 -8.17 26.88
N MET A 136 17.68 -7.99 26.10
CA MET A 136 17.47 -8.78 24.88
C MET A 136 18.64 -8.59 23.92
N ASN A 137 19.14 -9.72 23.40
CA ASN A 137 20.21 -9.71 22.42
C ASN A 137 19.68 -9.28 21.05
N ASP A 138 19.98 -8.06 20.63
CA ASP A 138 19.58 -7.49 19.34
C ASP A 138 20.01 -8.38 18.17
N GLN A 139 21.19 -9.02 18.25
CA GLN A 139 21.67 -9.91 17.20
C GLN A 139 20.76 -11.12 17.01
N ALA A 140 20.24 -11.71 18.08
CA ALA A 140 19.33 -12.84 17.99
C ALA A 140 18.00 -12.48 17.31
N LEU A 141 17.51 -11.25 17.50
CA LEU A 141 16.32 -10.74 16.81
C LEU A 141 16.58 -10.53 15.32
N ILE A 142 17.72 -9.96 14.98
CA ILE A 142 18.15 -9.75 13.60
C ILE A 142 18.26 -11.09 12.85
N ASP A 143 18.88 -12.08 13.48
CA ASP A 143 19.08 -13.41 12.93
C ASP A 143 17.74 -14.17 12.78
N ALA A 144 16.85 -14.08 13.76
CA ALA A 144 15.51 -14.67 13.72
C ALA A 144 14.66 -14.08 12.59
N CYS A 145 14.67 -12.76 12.43
CA CYS A 145 14.00 -12.07 11.33
C CYS A 145 14.53 -12.55 9.96
N ARG A 146 15.85 -12.62 9.82
CA ARG A 146 16.48 -13.10 8.59
C ARG A 146 16.13 -14.57 8.29
N ALA A 147 16.09 -15.43 9.30
CA ALA A 147 15.71 -16.83 9.16
C ALA A 147 14.23 -16.96 8.72
N THR A 148 13.32 -16.22 9.33
CA THR A 148 11.89 -16.19 8.97
C THR A 148 11.68 -15.76 7.50
N LEU A 149 12.41 -14.74 7.04
CA LEU A 149 12.33 -14.31 5.64
C LEU A 149 12.83 -15.41 4.69
N THR A 150 13.87 -16.15 5.07
CA THR A 150 14.37 -17.30 4.27
C THR A 150 13.33 -18.41 4.17
N GLU A 151 12.70 -18.77 5.27
CA GLU A 151 11.70 -19.83 5.32
C GLU A 151 10.48 -19.51 4.45
N ARG A 152 10.07 -18.25 4.39
CA ARG A 152 8.91 -17.79 3.62
C ARG A 152 9.20 -17.47 2.16
N PHE A 153 10.47 -17.41 1.77
CA PHE A 153 10.88 -17.02 0.42
C PHE A 153 10.50 -18.06 -0.63
N ASP A 154 9.96 -17.59 -1.74
CA ASP A 154 9.70 -18.41 -2.92
C ASP A 154 10.91 -18.38 -3.86
N SER A 155 11.75 -19.40 -3.81
CA SER A 155 12.98 -19.48 -4.60
C SER A 155 12.75 -19.61 -6.12
N ALA A 156 11.56 -20.01 -6.56
CA ALA A 156 11.23 -20.15 -7.98
C ALA A 156 10.71 -18.85 -8.60
N GLU A 157 9.83 -18.14 -7.88
CA GLU A 157 9.11 -17.00 -8.42
C GLU A 157 9.44 -15.68 -7.67
N GLY A 158 10.32 -15.72 -6.68
CA GLY A 158 10.62 -14.59 -5.81
C GLY A 158 9.44 -14.19 -4.92
N GLY A 159 9.68 -13.26 -4.00
CA GLY A 159 8.70 -12.82 -3.02
C GLY A 159 8.45 -13.83 -1.90
N PHE A 160 7.45 -13.56 -1.08
CA PHE A 160 7.16 -14.32 0.14
C PHE A 160 5.78 -14.97 0.07
N GLY A 161 5.72 -16.27 0.39
CA GLY A 161 4.48 -17.06 0.28
C GLY A 161 4.33 -17.79 -1.05
N GLN A 162 3.33 -18.68 -1.14
CA GLN A 162 3.17 -19.68 -2.22
C GLN A 162 1.88 -19.49 -3.04
N SER A 163 1.09 -18.46 -2.78
CA SER A 163 -0.19 -18.21 -3.45
C SER A 163 -0.29 -16.76 -3.94
N MET A 164 -1.24 -16.03 -3.45
CA MET A 164 -1.34 -14.57 -3.66
C MET A 164 -0.13 -13.87 -3.05
N LYS A 165 0.44 -12.91 -3.77
CA LYS A 165 1.67 -12.21 -3.37
C LYS A 165 1.49 -10.70 -3.31
N PHE A 166 1.88 -10.12 -2.17
CA PHE A 166 2.11 -8.70 -2.01
C PHE A 166 3.58 -8.36 -2.26
N ALA A 167 3.86 -7.13 -2.66
CA ALA A 167 5.23 -6.66 -2.94
C ALA A 167 6.15 -6.73 -1.69
N MET A 168 5.60 -6.47 -0.50
CA MET A 168 6.30 -6.49 0.80
C MET A 168 7.62 -5.70 0.81
N PRO A 169 7.61 -4.41 0.43
CA PRO A 169 8.85 -3.62 0.30
C PRO A 169 9.62 -3.53 1.60
N GLY A 170 8.97 -3.46 2.77
CA GLY A 170 9.64 -3.49 4.08
C GLY A 170 10.46 -4.77 4.32
N SER A 171 9.97 -5.94 3.87
CA SER A 171 10.75 -7.19 3.94
C SER A 171 11.96 -7.18 3.00
N ILE A 172 11.81 -6.58 1.83
CA ILE A 172 12.91 -6.43 0.85
C ILE A 172 13.96 -5.46 1.40
N ASP A 173 13.54 -4.31 1.93
CA ASP A 173 14.44 -3.34 2.56
C ASP A 173 15.19 -3.95 3.75
N ARG A 174 14.50 -4.74 4.58
CA ARG A 174 15.13 -5.46 5.69
C ARG A 174 16.24 -6.41 5.23
N LEU A 175 16.08 -7.10 4.11
CA LEU A 175 17.13 -7.93 3.52
C LEU A 175 18.30 -7.09 3.00
N LEU A 176 18.04 -5.94 2.38
CA LEU A 176 19.08 -5.01 1.92
C LEU A 176 19.88 -4.45 3.11
N GLN A 177 19.22 -4.05 4.18
CA GLN A 177 19.85 -3.58 5.42
C GLN A 177 20.69 -4.68 6.07
N HIS A 178 20.17 -5.93 6.12
CA HIS A 178 20.93 -7.07 6.65
C HIS A 178 22.17 -7.36 5.80
N TRP A 179 22.04 -7.34 4.48
CA TRP A 179 23.18 -7.46 3.58
C TRP A 179 24.24 -6.36 3.83
N ALA A 180 23.82 -5.10 3.96
CA ALA A 180 24.71 -3.98 4.24
C ALA A 180 25.41 -4.12 5.59
N TYR A 181 24.70 -4.57 6.62
CA TYR A 181 25.24 -4.86 7.94
C TYR A 181 26.32 -5.96 7.88
N CYS A 182 26.01 -7.10 7.28
CA CYS A 182 26.90 -8.23 7.13
C CYS A 182 28.16 -7.87 6.29
N ARG A 183 27.99 -7.04 5.25
CA ARG A 183 29.10 -6.54 4.43
C ARG A 183 30.10 -5.72 5.25
N ARG A 184 29.62 -4.86 6.14
CA ARG A 184 30.48 -4.10 7.07
C ARG A 184 31.26 -5.03 8.00
N ALA A 185 30.66 -6.13 8.43
CA ALA A 185 31.29 -7.19 9.23
C ALA A 185 32.16 -8.16 8.41
N LYS A 186 32.39 -7.90 7.11
CA LYS A 186 33.14 -8.74 6.16
C LYS A 186 32.56 -10.14 5.94
N SER A 187 31.28 -10.34 6.19
CA SER A 187 30.53 -11.59 6.00
C SER A 187 29.26 -11.28 5.19
N ALA A 188 29.40 -11.00 3.89
CA ALA A 188 28.27 -10.59 3.05
C ALA A 188 27.20 -11.69 2.96
N ASP A 189 25.93 -11.34 3.23
CA ASP A 189 24.75 -12.18 3.04
C ASP A 189 24.37 -12.22 1.55
N LYS A 190 25.05 -13.08 0.79
CA LYS A 190 24.82 -13.21 -0.65
C LYS A 190 23.43 -13.75 -0.95
N ASP A 191 22.95 -14.69 -0.16
CA ASP A 191 21.63 -15.32 -0.34
C ASP A 191 20.51 -14.29 -0.11
N GLY A 192 20.65 -13.42 0.89
CA GLY A 192 19.73 -12.31 1.13
C GLY A 192 19.66 -11.34 -0.04
N LEU A 193 20.79 -10.98 -0.61
CA LEU A 193 20.82 -10.13 -1.81
C LEU A 193 20.20 -10.84 -3.03
N GLU A 194 20.46 -12.13 -3.22
CA GLU A 194 19.86 -12.92 -4.31
C GLU A 194 18.34 -12.98 -4.16
N MET A 195 17.82 -13.16 -2.95
CA MET A 195 16.38 -13.10 -2.66
C MET A 195 15.77 -11.76 -3.09
N VAL A 196 16.44 -10.65 -2.80
CA VAL A 196 16.01 -9.30 -3.21
C VAL A 196 16.01 -9.18 -4.74
N MET A 197 17.13 -9.48 -5.39
CA MET A 197 17.28 -9.32 -6.83
C MET A 197 16.29 -10.20 -7.61
N THR A 198 16.08 -11.44 -7.17
CA THR A 198 15.09 -12.34 -7.75
C THR A 198 13.69 -11.78 -7.60
N THR A 199 13.29 -11.33 -6.40
CA THR A 199 11.96 -10.78 -6.15
C THR A 199 11.68 -9.56 -7.02
N LEU A 200 12.58 -8.59 -7.02
CA LEU A 200 12.41 -7.36 -7.80
C LEU A 200 12.40 -7.63 -9.30
N THR A 201 13.23 -8.57 -9.79
CA THR A 201 13.23 -8.99 -11.21
C THR A 201 11.88 -9.62 -11.60
N GLN A 202 11.36 -10.53 -10.79
CA GLN A 202 10.08 -11.18 -11.09
C GLN A 202 8.90 -10.22 -11.03
N MET A 203 8.91 -9.28 -10.09
CA MET A 203 7.89 -8.21 -10.03
C MET A 203 7.97 -7.28 -11.23
N ALA A 204 9.15 -6.81 -11.61
CA ALA A 204 9.33 -5.90 -12.76
C ALA A 204 9.02 -6.58 -14.11
N ARG A 205 9.12 -7.91 -14.21
CA ARG A 205 8.70 -8.70 -15.36
C ARG A 205 7.22 -9.07 -15.32
N GLY A 206 6.65 -9.17 -14.14
CA GLY A 206 5.28 -9.64 -13.90
C GLY A 206 4.21 -8.71 -14.43
N GLY A 207 2.97 -9.21 -14.47
CA GLY A 207 1.80 -8.37 -14.72
C GLY A 207 1.44 -7.46 -13.55
N ILE A 208 2.12 -7.60 -12.40
CA ILE A 208 2.02 -6.66 -11.28
C ILE A 208 2.61 -5.29 -11.61
N PHE A 209 3.47 -5.19 -12.61
CA PHE A 209 3.99 -3.94 -13.15
C PHE A 209 3.22 -3.53 -14.40
N ASP A 210 2.82 -2.26 -14.50
CA ASP A 210 2.16 -1.73 -15.71
C ASP A 210 3.20 -1.40 -16.78
N HIS A 211 3.42 -2.30 -17.71
CA HIS A 211 4.44 -2.21 -18.75
C HIS A 211 4.22 -1.10 -19.80
N LEU A 212 3.09 -0.40 -19.77
CA LEU A 212 2.80 0.72 -20.69
C LEU A 212 2.76 2.07 -19.98
N GLY A 213 2.10 2.12 -18.83
CA GLY A 213 1.88 3.37 -18.10
C GLY A 213 2.77 3.56 -16.89
N GLY A 214 3.46 2.52 -16.43
CA GLY A 214 4.27 2.54 -15.22
C GLY A 214 3.47 2.40 -13.93
N GLY A 215 4.17 2.22 -12.84
CA GLY A 215 3.62 1.95 -11.52
C GLY A 215 3.28 0.49 -11.28
N PHE A 216 3.36 0.09 -10.01
CA PHE A 216 3.05 -1.27 -9.55
C PHE A 216 1.63 -1.34 -9.02
N PHE A 217 0.95 -2.42 -9.38
CA PHE A 217 -0.31 -2.80 -8.77
C PHE A 217 -0.07 -3.38 -7.37
N ARG A 218 -1.08 -3.27 -6.50
CA ARG A 218 -0.97 -3.55 -5.08
C ARG A 218 -0.53 -4.98 -4.75
N TYR A 219 -1.10 -6.00 -5.43
CA TYR A 219 -0.74 -7.40 -5.26
C TYR A 219 -1.09 -8.24 -6.48
N ALA A 220 -0.45 -9.41 -6.59
CA ALA A 220 -0.79 -10.44 -7.57
C ALA A 220 -1.66 -11.52 -6.93
N GLN A 221 -2.66 -11.99 -7.67
CA GLN A 221 -3.58 -13.06 -7.23
C GLN A 221 -2.98 -14.45 -7.39
N ASP A 222 -1.85 -14.55 -8.07
CA ASP A 222 -1.13 -15.78 -8.37
C ASP A 222 0.31 -15.72 -7.88
N ARG A 223 0.93 -16.90 -7.79
CA ARG A 223 2.32 -17.07 -7.36
C ARG A 223 3.34 -16.44 -8.29
N GLN A 224 3.01 -16.34 -9.61
CA GLN A 224 3.92 -15.93 -10.68
C GLN A 224 3.91 -14.43 -10.99
N TRP A 225 3.24 -13.61 -10.19
CA TRP A 225 3.12 -12.18 -10.39
C TRP A 225 2.40 -11.75 -11.68
N ARG A 226 1.55 -12.61 -12.28
CA ARG A 226 0.97 -12.39 -13.61
C ARG A 226 -0.38 -11.71 -13.61
N VAL A 227 -1.22 -12.00 -12.63
CA VAL A 227 -2.60 -11.49 -12.56
C VAL A 227 -2.75 -10.55 -11.38
N PRO A 228 -2.62 -9.23 -11.59
CA PRO A 228 -2.70 -8.25 -10.52
C PRO A 228 -4.14 -7.96 -10.08
N HIS A 229 -4.28 -7.29 -8.96
CA HIS A 229 -5.56 -6.75 -8.49
C HIS A 229 -5.91 -5.40 -9.16
N PHE A 230 -4.98 -4.80 -9.91
CA PHE A 230 -5.08 -3.57 -10.68
C PHE A 230 -5.22 -2.26 -9.89
N GLU A 231 -5.34 -2.26 -8.57
CA GLU A 231 -5.18 -1.05 -7.76
C GLU A 231 -3.73 -0.59 -7.78
N LYS A 232 -3.48 0.71 -7.92
CA LYS A 232 -2.15 1.31 -7.71
C LYS A 232 -2.24 2.25 -6.51
N VAL A 233 -1.48 1.94 -5.47
CA VAL A 233 -1.50 2.66 -4.21
C VAL A 233 -0.19 3.44 -4.04
N LEU A 234 -0.28 4.68 -3.57
CA LEU A 234 0.86 5.57 -3.43
C LEU A 234 1.94 4.99 -2.52
N TYR A 235 1.58 4.49 -1.34
CA TYR A 235 2.55 3.99 -0.37
C TYR A 235 3.32 2.75 -0.86
N ASP A 236 2.70 1.88 -1.66
CA ASP A 236 3.40 0.73 -2.25
C ASP A 236 4.45 1.20 -3.25
N ASN A 237 4.06 2.11 -4.15
CA ASN A 237 4.94 2.63 -5.18
C ASN A 237 6.06 3.51 -4.59
N ALA A 238 5.78 4.31 -3.57
CA ALA A 238 6.77 5.10 -2.85
C ALA A 238 7.88 4.24 -2.23
N GLN A 239 7.50 3.17 -1.53
CA GLN A 239 8.46 2.23 -0.94
C GLN A 239 9.21 1.42 -2.02
N LEU A 240 8.52 1.04 -3.10
CA LEU A 240 9.15 0.33 -4.23
C LEU A 240 10.19 1.21 -4.94
N LEU A 241 9.99 2.53 -5.05
CA LEU A 241 11.03 3.43 -5.54
C LEU A 241 12.30 3.31 -4.70
N SER A 242 12.20 3.26 -3.37
CA SER A 242 13.38 3.10 -2.49
C SER A 242 14.10 1.78 -2.71
N VAL A 243 13.39 0.65 -2.68
CA VAL A 243 14.05 -0.68 -2.77
C VAL A 243 14.61 -0.94 -4.18
N TYR A 244 13.93 -0.52 -5.26
CA TYR A 244 14.47 -0.61 -6.61
C TYR A 244 15.70 0.30 -6.81
N SER A 245 15.69 1.50 -6.21
CA SER A 245 16.84 2.41 -6.25
C SER A 245 18.06 1.85 -5.55
N GLN A 246 17.86 1.24 -4.38
CA GLN A 246 18.93 0.57 -3.65
C GLN A 246 19.48 -0.63 -4.45
N ALA A 247 18.58 -1.47 -5.00
CA ALA A 247 18.95 -2.63 -5.80
C ALA A 247 19.68 -2.24 -7.09
N LEU A 248 19.27 -1.16 -7.76
CA LEU A 248 19.94 -0.64 -8.96
C LEU A 248 21.39 -0.27 -8.64
N LYS A 249 21.66 0.42 -7.52
CA LYS A 249 23.02 0.76 -7.06
C LYS A 249 23.88 -0.48 -6.70
N LEU A 250 23.26 -1.61 -6.42
CA LEU A 250 23.93 -2.87 -6.07
C LEU A 250 24.15 -3.80 -7.28
N GLY A 251 23.91 -3.33 -8.49
CA GLY A 251 24.12 -4.07 -9.73
C GLY A 251 22.84 -4.52 -10.42
N GLY A 252 21.72 -3.86 -10.14
CA GLY A 252 20.49 -3.99 -10.95
C GLY A 252 20.75 -3.59 -12.39
N ASP A 253 19.96 -4.15 -13.29
CA ASP A 253 20.06 -3.93 -14.73
C ASP A 253 19.08 -2.87 -15.25
N ALA A 254 19.05 -2.68 -16.56
CA ALA A 254 18.13 -1.75 -17.25
C ALA A 254 16.64 -2.01 -16.95
N LEU A 255 16.27 -3.23 -16.55
CA LEU A 255 14.90 -3.53 -16.13
C LEU A 255 14.49 -2.76 -14.87
N PHE A 256 15.42 -2.58 -13.91
CA PHE A 256 15.17 -1.82 -12.69
C PHE A 256 15.12 -0.32 -12.99
N GLU A 257 15.99 0.16 -13.87
CA GLU A 257 15.96 1.55 -14.33
C GLU A 257 14.66 1.89 -15.07
N ASP A 258 14.19 0.99 -15.97
CA ASP A 258 12.89 1.08 -16.65
C ASP A 258 11.75 1.15 -15.61
N ALA A 259 11.73 0.24 -14.63
CA ALA A 259 10.69 0.19 -13.61
C ALA A 259 10.64 1.47 -12.77
N LEU A 260 11.80 1.99 -12.36
CA LEU A 260 11.90 3.27 -11.65
C LEU A 260 11.38 4.44 -12.50
N THR A 261 11.93 4.59 -13.71
CA THR A 261 11.58 5.71 -14.58
C THR A 261 10.10 5.72 -14.94
N MET A 262 9.54 4.57 -15.34
CA MET A 262 8.12 4.47 -15.67
C MET A 262 7.20 4.70 -14.46
N THR A 263 7.63 4.29 -13.25
CA THR A 263 6.86 4.56 -12.02
C THR A 263 6.87 6.05 -11.68
N LEU A 264 8.00 6.72 -11.81
CA LEU A 264 8.12 8.18 -11.64
C LEU A 264 7.27 8.93 -12.65
N ASP A 265 7.27 8.50 -13.91
CA ASP A 265 6.43 9.10 -14.98
C ASP A 265 4.93 8.92 -14.67
N TRP A 266 4.51 7.74 -14.20
CA TRP A 266 3.13 7.49 -13.78
C TRP A 266 2.72 8.40 -12.63
N LEU A 267 3.55 8.53 -11.60
CA LEU A 267 3.30 9.42 -10.47
C LEU A 267 3.07 10.87 -10.93
N GLN A 268 3.96 11.39 -11.75
CA GLN A 268 3.87 12.76 -12.25
C GLN A 268 2.65 12.99 -13.15
N ARG A 269 2.30 12.02 -13.98
CA ARG A 269 1.24 12.15 -14.98
C ARG A 269 -0.16 11.94 -14.40
N GLU A 270 -0.32 10.97 -13.46
CA GLU A 270 -1.64 10.50 -13.04
C GLU A 270 -1.96 10.72 -11.55
N MET A 271 -0.93 10.88 -10.71
CA MET A 271 -1.10 10.94 -9.27
C MET A 271 -0.81 12.32 -8.65
N ARG A 272 -0.31 13.27 -9.42
CA ARG A 272 0.10 14.58 -8.90
C ARG A 272 -1.08 15.55 -8.85
N ASP A 273 -1.23 16.23 -7.71
CA ASP A 273 -2.11 17.38 -7.52
C ASP A 273 -1.43 18.69 -7.90
N GLU A 274 -2.19 19.67 -8.38
CA GLU A 274 -1.69 21.00 -8.73
C GLU A 274 -1.12 21.76 -7.53
N ALA A 275 -1.60 21.49 -6.31
CA ALA A 275 -1.11 22.09 -5.08
C ALA A 275 0.26 21.54 -4.63
N GLY A 276 0.75 20.43 -5.21
CA GLY A 276 2.09 19.89 -4.99
C GLY A 276 2.17 18.55 -4.27
N GLY A 277 1.06 18.03 -3.72
CA GLY A 277 0.99 16.68 -3.15
C GLY A 277 0.65 15.61 -4.18
N PHE A 278 0.60 14.35 -3.73
CA PHE A 278 0.24 13.19 -4.57
C PHE A 278 -0.95 12.45 -4.00
N TYR A 279 -1.87 12.06 -4.89
CA TYR A 279 -3.11 11.35 -4.58
C TYR A 279 -2.86 9.96 -3.98
N ALA A 280 -3.86 9.44 -3.27
CA ALA A 280 -3.71 8.21 -2.50
C ALA A 280 -3.73 6.94 -3.36
N VAL A 281 -4.76 6.75 -4.18
CA VAL A 281 -5.04 5.47 -4.83
C VAL A 281 -5.65 5.67 -6.21
N GLN A 282 -5.24 4.85 -7.16
CA GLN A 282 -5.93 4.64 -8.43
C GLN A 282 -6.66 3.29 -8.38
N ASP A 283 -7.97 3.30 -8.62
CA ASP A 283 -8.84 2.11 -8.54
C ASP A 283 -8.42 1.02 -9.53
N GLY A 284 -8.64 -0.22 -9.16
CA GLY A 284 -8.42 -1.38 -10.03
C GLY A 284 -9.52 -1.62 -11.08
N ALA A 285 -10.63 -0.87 -11.01
CA ALA A 285 -11.77 -1.04 -11.90
C ALA A 285 -12.03 0.21 -12.74
N SER A 286 -12.47 -0.01 -13.97
CA SER A 286 -12.99 1.01 -14.86
C SER A 286 -14.40 0.62 -15.31
N LEU A 287 -15.37 1.53 -15.17
CA LEU A 287 -16.81 1.26 -15.44
C LEU A 287 -17.32 0.00 -14.71
N GLY A 288 -16.86 -0.22 -13.48
CA GLY A 288 -17.26 -1.37 -12.67
C GLY A 288 -16.63 -2.71 -13.04
N GLN A 289 -15.75 -2.75 -14.06
CA GLN A 289 -15.05 -3.95 -14.50
C GLN A 289 -13.57 -3.88 -14.13
N ARG A 290 -13.14 -4.84 -13.29
CA ARG A 290 -11.76 -4.91 -12.82
C ARG A 290 -10.79 -5.12 -13.99
N GLY A 291 -9.71 -4.35 -14.03
CA GLY A 291 -8.65 -4.44 -15.02
C GLY A 291 -8.99 -3.97 -16.43
N ARG A 292 -10.27 -3.59 -16.70
CA ARG A 292 -10.74 -3.25 -18.06
C ARG A 292 -9.84 -2.26 -18.78
N HIS A 293 -9.32 -1.26 -18.10
CA HIS A 293 -8.42 -0.26 -18.68
C HIS A 293 -7.10 -0.88 -19.16
N TYR A 294 -6.58 -1.88 -18.46
CA TYR A 294 -5.24 -2.47 -18.64
C TYR A 294 -5.21 -3.69 -19.57
N LEU A 295 -6.35 -4.34 -19.77
CA LEU A 295 -6.45 -5.58 -20.52
C LEU A 295 -6.35 -5.35 -22.03
N TRP A 296 -5.67 -6.27 -22.72
CA TRP A 296 -5.48 -6.21 -24.18
C TRP A 296 -6.07 -7.42 -24.87
N ARG A 297 -6.52 -7.25 -26.12
CA ARG A 297 -6.72 -8.33 -27.08
C ARG A 297 -5.58 -8.32 -28.08
N ARG A 298 -5.14 -9.49 -28.49
CA ARG A 298 -4.06 -9.65 -29.48
C ARG A 298 -4.32 -8.88 -30.76
N GLU A 299 -5.53 -8.96 -31.27
CA GLU A 299 -5.97 -8.29 -32.49
C GLU A 299 -5.93 -6.76 -32.39
N GLN A 300 -6.14 -6.20 -31.21
CA GLN A 300 -6.03 -4.77 -30.98
C GLN A 300 -4.57 -4.31 -31.12
N ALA A 301 -3.64 -5.00 -30.49
CA ALA A 301 -2.21 -4.67 -30.59
C ALA A 301 -1.71 -4.86 -32.04
N LYS A 302 -2.09 -5.95 -32.70
CA LYS A 302 -1.73 -6.24 -34.09
C LYS A 302 -2.24 -5.21 -35.09
N LYS A 303 -3.40 -4.59 -34.82
CA LYS A 303 -3.98 -3.54 -35.68
C LYS A 303 -3.25 -2.19 -35.55
N LEU A 304 -2.67 -1.94 -34.39
CA LEU A 304 -2.03 -0.66 -34.06
C LEU A 304 -0.56 -0.58 -34.48
N LEU A 305 0.13 -1.72 -34.54
CA LEU A 305 1.56 -1.83 -34.76
C LEU A 305 1.85 -2.39 -36.18
N ASP A 306 2.99 -2.02 -36.75
CA ASP A 306 3.52 -2.71 -37.91
C ASP A 306 3.96 -4.16 -37.55
N ALA A 307 4.32 -4.93 -38.58
CA ALA A 307 4.59 -6.37 -38.42
C ALA A 307 5.77 -6.64 -37.49
N ASP A 308 6.86 -5.88 -37.59
CA ASP A 308 8.08 -6.11 -36.80
C ASP A 308 7.90 -5.64 -35.34
N ALA A 309 7.30 -4.47 -35.14
CA ALA A 309 6.95 -3.97 -33.82
C ALA A 309 5.94 -4.88 -33.12
N TYR A 310 4.93 -5.40 -33.85
CA TYR A 310 3.99 -6.36 -33.28
C TYR A 310 4.69 -7.67 -32.88
N LEU A 311 5.60 -8.20 -33.71
CA LEU A 311 6.35 -9.41 -33.40
C LEU A 311 7.19 -9.25 -32.13
N LEU A 312 7.86 -8.10 -31.97
CA LEU A 312 8.61 -7.77 -30.76
C LEU A 312 7.68 -7.72 -29.52
N ILE A 313 6.58 -6.98 -29.62
CA ILE A 313 5.60 -6.82 -28.50
C ILE A 313 4.92 -8.15 -28.18
N GLU A 314 4.49 -8.91 -29.19
CA GLU A 314 3.87 -10.24 -29.00
C GLU A 314 4.79 -11.19 -28.25
N THR A 315 6.07 -11.22 -28.64
CA THR A 315 7.06 -12.11 -28.04
C THR A 315 7.47 -11.64 -26.64
N LEU A 316 7.71 -10.34 -26.46
CA LEU A 316 8.17 -9.78 -25.18
C LEU A 316 7.10 -9.82 -24.10
N TYR A 317 5.85 -9.50 -24.45
CA TYR A 317 4.73 -9.44 -23.50
C TYR A 317 3.82 -10.66 -23.53
N ALA A 318 4.32 -11.77 -24.04
CA ALA A 318 3.65 -13.08 -24.02
C ALA A 318 2.25 -13.10 -24.68
N LEU A 319 2.00 -12.23 -25.66
CA LEU A 319 0.77 -12.25 -26.43
C LEU A 319 0.66 -13.50 -27.34
N ASP A 320 1.80 -14.16 -27.64
CA ASP A 320 1.88 -15.45 -28.35
C ASP A 320 1.43 -16.64 -27.49
N LYS A 321 1.23 -16.47 -26.17
CA LYS A 321 0.80 -17.49 -25.22
C LYS A 321 -0.72 -17.43 -25.00
N PRO A 322 -1.32 -18.45 -24.35
CA PRO A 322 -2.73 -18.39 -23.95
C PRO A 322 -3.03 -17.15 -23.12
N ALA A 323 -4.23 -16.60 -23.29
CA ALA A 323 -4.72 -15.47 -22.51
C ALA A 323 -4.71 -15.78 -21.01
N ASN A 324 -4.35 -14.78 -20.19
CA ASN A 324 -4.24 -14.91 -18.73
C ASN A 324 -5.35 -14.16 -17.96
N ALA A 325 -6.36 -13.61 -18.68
CA ALA A 325 -7.52 -12.94 -18.11
C ALA A 325 -8.72 -13.00 -19.07
N ASP A 326 -9.60 -13.98 -18.96
CA ASP A 326 -10.87 -14.11 -19.70
C ASP A 326 -10.78 -13.71 -21.18
N ASN A 327 -9.97 -14.41 -21.95
CA ASN A 327 -9.65 -14.12 -23.37
C ASN A 327 -8.98 -12.76 -23.63
N HIS A 328 -8.40 -12.15 -22.61
CA HIS A 328 -7.56 -10.97 -22.69
C HIS A 328 -6.17 -11.27 -22.15
N TRP A 329 -5.23 -10.41 -22.48
CA TRP A 329 -3.84 -10.47 -22.02
C TRP A 329 -3.56 -9.32 -21.05
N ILE A 330 -3.01 -9.69 -19.89
CA ILE A 330 -2.27 -8.81 -19.02
C ILE A 330 -0.82 -8.88 -19.47
N LEU A 331 -0.25 -7.76 -19.85
CA LEU A 331 1.12 -7.70 -20.35
C LEU A 331 2.09 -8.11 -19.24
N HIS A 332 2.99 -9.04 -19.53
CA HIS A 332 4.06 -9.50 -18.64
C HIS A 332 5.20 -10.10 -19.45
N ARG A 333 6.44 -9.99 -18.96
CA ARG A 333 7.63 -10.54 -19.63
C ARG A 333 7.93 -11.93 -19.06
N ARG A 334 7.97 -12.94 -19.90
CA ARG A 334 8.41 -14.28 -19.50
C ARG A 334 9.90 -14.43 -19.56
N ASP A 335 10.49 -13.91 -20.64
CA ASP A 335 11.90 -13.98 -20.95
C ASP A 335 12.57 -12.63 -20.67
N SER A 336 13.90 -12.60 -20.56
CA SER A 336 14.65 -11.35 -20.52
C SER A 336 14.55 -10.63 -21.89
N TYR A 337 14.59 -9.30 -21.87
CA TYR A 337 14.59 -8.52 -23.09
C TYR A 337 15.69 -8.94 -24.06
N ARG A 338 16.89 -9.14 -23.54
CA ARG A 338 18.05 -9.61 -24.31
C ARG A 338 17.79 -10.95 -25.00
N SER A 339 17.23 -11.92 -24.29
CA SER A 339 16.88 -13.21 -24.87
C SER A 339 15.82 -13.10 -25.99
N VAL A 340 14.89 -12.14 -25.87
CA VAL A 340 13.87 -11.90 -26.90
C VAL A 340 14.51 -11.30 -28.15
N ILE A 341 15.33 -10.24 -28.04
CA ILE A 341 15.96 -9.62 -29.21
C ILE A 341 16.96 -10.56 -29.92
N GLU A 342 17.69 -11.38 -29.17
CA GLU A 342 18.56 -12.43 -29.74
C GLU A 342 17.74 -13.47 -30.54
N ARG A 343 16.61 -13.93 -29.99
CA ARG A 343 15.70 -14.87 -30.67
C ARG A 343 15.09 -14.29 -31.94
N LEU A 344 14.80 -13.01 -31.96
CA LEU A 344 14.28 -12.27 -33.12
C LEU A 344 15.38 -11.81 -34.07
N SER A 345 16.66 -12.02 -33.74
CA SER A 345 17.82 -11.57 -34.52
C SER A 345 17.81 -10.05 -34.78
N MET A 346 17.35 -9.26 -33.80
CA MET A 346 17.33 -7.80 -33.86
C MET A 346 18.61 -7.21 -33.26
N GLN A 347 19.02 -6.05 -33.79
CA GLN A 347 20.07 -5.24 -33.16
C GLN A 347 19.48 -4.49 -31.96
N GLU A 348 20.22 -4.36 -30.87
CA GLU A 348 19.75 -3.82 -29.59
C GLU A 348 19.21 -2.40 -29.75
N GLU A 349 19.95 -1.49 -30.37
CA GLU A 349 19.53 -0.10 -30.58
C GLU A 349 18.23 0.02 -31.40
N GLN A 350 18.10 -0.80 -32.46
CA GLN A 350 16.88 -0.84 -33.26
C GLN A 350 15.67 -1.40 -32.49
N ALA A 351 15.90 -2.44 -31.68
CA ALA A 351 14.87 -3.04 -30.86
C ALA A 351 14.41 -2.09 -29.74
N ASP A 352 15.31 -1.32 -29.14
CA ASP A 352 15.01 -0.31 -28.13
C ASP A 352 14.14 0.81 -28.69
N GLU A 353 14.49 1.38 -29.85
CA GLU A 353 13.68 2.40 -30.51
C GLU A 353 12.30 1.86 -30.88
N MET A 354 12.24 0.65 -31.42
CA MET A 354 11.00 -0.02 -31.79
C MET A 354 10.12 -0.28 -30.56
N LEU A 355 10.70 -0.75 -29.44
CA LEU A 355 9.98 -1.00 -28.19
C LEU A 355 9.41 0.29 -27.61
N GLN A 356 10.19 1.37 -27.57
CA GLN A 356 9.72 2.67 -27.10
C GLN A 356 8.55 3.19 -27.93
N ASN A 357 8.67 3.17 -29.27
CA ASN A 357 7.62 3.59 -30.16
C ASN A 357 6.35 2.73 -30.01
N ALA A 358 6.49 1.42 -29.95
CA ALA A 358 5.37 0.50 -29.78
C ALA A 358 4.65 0.72 -28.43
N ARG A 359 5.40 0.92 -27.34
CA ARG A 359 4.83 1.27 -26.03
C ARG A 359 4.04 2.58 -26.09
N GLN A 360 4.56 3.62 -26.75
CA GLN A 360 3.88 4.90 -26.89
C GLN A 360 2.57 4.76 -27.67
N ILE A 361 2.57 4.03 -28.80
CA ILE A 361 1.36 3.77 -29.59
C ILE A 361 0.31 3.02 -28.78
N LEU A 362 0.71 1.95 -28.08
CA LEU A 362 -0.20 1.19 -27.23
C LEU A 362 -0.70 2.01 -26.04
N PHE A 363 0.15 2.80 -25.40
CA PHE A 363 -0.24 3.68 -24.31
C PHE A 363 -1.24 4.74 -24.78
N ALA A 364 -1.00 5.40 -25.92
CA ALA A 364 -1.93 6.36 -26.51
C ALA A 364 -3.28 5.74 -26.80
N ALA A 365 -3.32 4.54 -27.39
CA ALA A 365 -4.58 3.81 -27.63
C ALA A 365 -5.28 3.39 -26.33
N ARG A 366 -4.55 3.15 -25.23
CA ARG A 366 -5.12 2.87 -23.92
C ARG A 366 -5.74 4.10 -23.27
N THR A 367 -5.14 5.29 -23.45
CA THR A 367 -5.66 6.55 -22.88
C THR A 367 -7.02 6.96 -23.46
N GLU A 368 -7.40 6.46 -24.63
CA GLU A 368 -8.75 6.63 -25.20
C GLU A 368 -9.83 5.83 -24.44
N ARG A 369 -9.44 4.88 -23.61
CA ARG A 369 -10.36 4.11 -22.77
C ARG A 369 -10.69 4.91 -21.51
N THR A 370 -11.87 4.69 -20.94
CA THR A 370 -12.22 5.26 -19.63
C THR A 370 -11.17 4.85 -18.59
N PRO A 371 -10.48 5.81 -17.96
CA PRO A 371 -9.47 5.49 -16.95
C PRO A 371 -10.13 4.97 -15.67
N PRO A 372 -9.36 4.29 -14.79
CA PRO A 372 -9.77 4.04 -13.42
C PRO A 372 -9.98 5.36 -12.66
N VAL A 373 -10.84 5.32 -11.65
CA VAL A 373 -11.07 6.48 -10.78
C VAL A 373 -9.84 6.65 -9.87
N THR A 374 -9.37 7.88 -9.72
CA THR A 374 -8.33 8.24 -8.78
C THR A 374 -8.96 8.84 -7.52
N ASP A 375 -8.64 8.28 -6.36
CA ASP A 375 -8.96 8.88 -5.07
C ASP A 375 -8.00 10.03 -4.81
N LYS A 376 -8.55 11.24 -4.81
CA LYS A 376 -7.79 12.49 -4.77
C LYS A 376 -7.43 12.96 -3.36
N LYS A 377 -7.59 12.11 -2.35
CA LYS A 377 -7.04 12.39 -1.03
C LYS A 377 -5.52 12.46 -1.09
N ILE A 378 -4.95 13.41 -0.37
CA ILE A 378 -3.51 13.56 -0.21
C ILE A 378 -3.19 13.24 1.25
N LEU A 379 -2.67 12.04 1.49
CA LEU A 379 -2.36 11.55 2.83
C LEU A 379 -0.94 11.95 3.21
N SER A 380 -0.78 12.61 4.35
CA SER A 380 0.50 13.21 4.75
C SER A 380 1.61 12.17 4.91
N GLY A 381 1.35 11.08 5.61
CA GLY A 381 2.34 10.02 5.82
C GLY A 381 2.76 9.33 4.52
N TRP A 382 1.82 9.12 3.57
CA TRP A 382 2.14 8.49 2.28
C TRP A 382 2.98 9.41 1.38
N ASN A 383 2.74 10.71 1.46
CA ASN A 383 3.56 11.71 0.79
C ASN A 383 4.95 11.83 1.44
N GLY A 384 5.05 11.61 2.75
CA GLY A 384 6.33 11.47 3.47
C GLY A 384 7.17 10.30 2.92
N LEU A 385 6.56 9.12 2.77
CA LEU A 385 7.21 7.96 2.14
C LEU A 385 7.65 8.25 0.70
N LEU A 386 6.83 9.00 -0.06
CA LEU A 386 7.18 9.37 -1.42
C LEU A 386 8.40 10.30 -1.46
N ILE A 387 8.57 11.21 -0.51
CA ILE A 387 9.79 12.05 -0.41
C ILE A 387 11.03 11.14 -0.32
N THR A 388 11.01 10.12 0.56
CA THR A 388 12.11 9.14 0.69
C THR A 388 12.38 8.42 -0.64
N GLY A 389 11.33 7.88 -1.27
CA GLY A 389 11.45 7.19 -2.56
C GLY A 389 12.01 8.06 -3.68
N LEU A 390 11.60 9.33 -3.74
CA LEU A 390 12.11 10.31 -4.72
C LEU A 390 13.58 10.67 -4.46
N CYS A 391 13.98 10.80 -3.20
CA CYS A 391 15.38 11.03 -2.82
C CYS A 391 16.27 9.86 -3.25
N ASP A 392 15.84 8.62 -2.99
CA ASP A 392 16.57 7.42 -3.39
C ASP A 392 16.67 7.29 -4.91
N ALA A 393 15.56 7.57 -5.63
CA ALA A 393 15.50 7.53 -7.08
C ALA A 393 16.39 8.62 -7.72
N ALA A 394 16.39 9.83 -7.16
CA ALA A 394 17.26 10.92 -7.61
C ALA A 394 18.75 10.52 -7.58
N GLN A 395 19.15 9.84 -6.51
CA GLN A 395 20.51 9.37 -6.34
C GLN A 395 20.84 8.19 -7.27
N ALA A 396 19.93 7.22 -7.39
CA ALA A 396 20.15 6.01 -8.19
C ALA A 396 20.21 6.32 -9.70
N LEU A 397 19.34 7.21 -10.17
CA LEU A 397 19.24 7.62 -11.59
C LEU A 397 20.15 8.81 -11.94
N ASN A 398 20.79 9.43 -10.94
CA ASN A 398 21.54 10.68 -11.09
C ASN A 398 20.71 11.81 -11.74
N ARG A 399 19.46 11.99 -11.27
CA ARG A 399 18.48 12.94 -11.80
C ARG A 399 17.96 13.86 -10.69
N SER A 400 18.42 15.10 -10.65
CA SER A 400 18.09 16.07 -9.59
C SER A 400 16.64 16.59 -9.62
N GLU A 401 15.91 16.44 -10.73
CA GLU A 401 14.51 16.82 -10.87
C GLU A 401 13.60 16.10 -9.87
N HIS A 402 13.96 14.90 -9.44
CA HIS A 402 13.20 14.16 -8.42
C HIS A 402 13.36 14.79 -7.03
N LEU A 403 14.51 15.44 -6.74
CA LEU A 403 14.67 16.24 -5.52
C LEU A 403 13.81 17.53 -5.56
N ASP A 404 13.60 18.11 -6.75
CA ASP A 404 12.70 19.27 -6.89
C ASP A 404 11.25 18.86 -6.58
N THR A 405 10.84 17.68 -7.02
CA THR A 405 9.52 17.12 -6.68
C THR A 405 9.41 16.82 -5.19
N ALA A 406 10.41 16.18 -4.59
CA ALA A 406 10.44 15.91 -3.14
C ALA A 406 10.35 17.21 -2.32
N GLN A 407 11.03 18.27 -2.77
CA GLN A 407 11.00 19.59 -2.17
C GLN A 407 9.59 20.21 -2.22
N GLN A 408 8.90 20.08 -3.36
CA GLN A 408 7.52 20.60 -3.52
C GLN A 408 6.55 19.86 -2.60
N ILE A 409 6.71 18.55 -2.41
CA ILE A 409 5.90 17.80 -1.43
C ILE A 409 6.18 18.28 -0.01
N ALA A 410 7.45 18.50 0.35
CA ALA A 410 7.82 19.00 1.68
C ALA A 410 7.22 20.40 1.93
N ASP A 411 7.26 21.29 0.93
CA ASP A 411 6.62 22.60 1.01
C ASP A 411 5.10 22.50 1.15
N PHE A 412 4.46 21.62 0.36
CA PHE A 412 3.02 21.35 0.45
C PHE A 412 2.63 20.85 1.85
N LEU A 413 3.33 19.88 2.39
CA LEU A 413 3.05 19.34 3.73
C LEU A 413 3.19 20.40 4.82
N ARG A 414 4.26 21.21 4.76
CA ARG A 414 4.48 22.31 5.70
C ARG A 414 3.42 23.39 5.61
N ASP A 415 3.04 23.80 4.38
CA ASP A 415 2.21 24.99 4.15
C ASP A 415 0.71 24.68 4.14
N LYS A 416 0.30 23.39 3.90
CA LYS A 416 -1.10 22.97 3.76
C LYS A 416 -1.56 21.97 4.82
N CYS A 417 -0.67 21.11 5.32
CA CYS A 417 -1.03 20.04 6.24
C CYS A 417 -0.53 20.28 7.67
N TRP A 418 0.36 21.23 7.90
CA TRP A 418 0.90 21.59 9.21
C TRP A 418 0.39 22.96 9.67
N ASP A 419 -0.24 23.03 10.84
CA ASP A 419 -0.77 24.27 11.41
C ASP A 419 0.19 24.99 12.38
N GLY A 420 1.41 24.48 12.53
CA GLY A 420 2.41 24.93 13.50
C GLY A 420 2.47 24.09 14.79
N LYS A 421 1.52 23.14 14.98
CA LYS A 421 1.44 22.26 16.15
C LYS A 421 1.00 20.85 15.81
N VAL A 422 0.07 20.69 14.87
CA VAL A 422 -0.54 19.43 14.52
C VAL A 422 -0.42 19.19 13.01
N LEU A 423 0.06 18.00 12.65
CA LEU A 423 0.04 17.51 11.28
C LEU A 423 -1.33 16.89 10.99
N SER A 424 -1.94 17.25 9.87
CA SER A 424 -3.19 16.66 9.39
C SER A 424 -2.93 15.32 8.72
N VAL A 425 -3.81 14.35 8.91
CA VAL A 425 -3.71 13.03 8.23
C VAL A 425 -3.90 13.18 6.73
N CYS A 426 -4.84 14.03 6.32
CA CYS A 426 -5.31 14.14 4.95
C CYS A 426 -5.57 15.60 4.55
N TRP A 427 -5.30 15.91 3.30
CA TRP A 427 -5.75 17.14 2.65
C TRP A 427 -6.61 16.77 1.44
N GLN A 428 -7.82 17.32 1.37
CA GLN A 428 -8.78 17.06 0.31
C GLN A 428 -9.67 18.28 0.09
N ASP A 429 -10.05 18.56 -1.16
CA ASP A 429 -10.96 19.64 -1.55
C ASP A 429 -10.58 21.02 -0.98
N GLY A 430 -9.28 21.30 -0.88
CA GLY A 430 -8.75 22.57 -0.38
C GLY A 430 -8.69 22.68 1.14
N GLN A 431 -8.95 21.60 1.88
CA GLN A 431 -9.00 21.59 3.34
C GLN A 431 -8.15 20.48 3.94
N ALA A 432 -7.43 20.80 5.01
CA ALA A 432 -6.74 19.83 5.84
C ALA A 432 -7.72 19.20 6.82
N GLN A 433 -7.75 17.87 6.88
CA GLN A 433 -8.51 17.11 7.87
C GLN A 433 -7.74 17.09 9.18
N PRO A 434 -8.36 17.44 10.31
CA PRO A 434 -7.64 17.51 11.57
C PRO A 434 -7.15 16.15 12.04
N ILE A 435 -6.05 16.13 12.77
CA ILE A 435 -5.45 15.00 13.50
C ILE A 435 -4.75 14.00 12.61
N GLY A 436 -3.42 14.09 12.56
CA GLY A 436 -2.54 13.04 12.08
C GLY A 436 -2.25 11.99 13.17
N PHE A 437 -1.81 10.84 12.71
CA PHE A 437 -1.44 9.71 13.54
C PHE A 437 0.09 9.54 13.57
N LEU A 438 0.58 8.69 14.46
CA LEU A 438 2.02 8.47 14.61
C LEU A 438 2.74 8.20 13.28
N ASP A 439 2.13 7.36 12.42
CA ASP A 439 2.70 6.97 11.13
C ASP A 439 2.85 8.20 10.19
N ASP A 440 1.96 9.19 10.28
CA ASP A 440 2.05 10.42 9.49
C ASP A 440 3.29 11.23 9.88
N TYR A 441 3.47 11.47 11.18
CA TYR A 441 4.63 12.18 11.70
C TYR A 441 5.93 11.44 11.39
N ALA A 442 5.95 10.13 11.59
CA ALA A 442 7.12 9.29 11.38
C ALA A 442 7.58 9.31 9.93
N ASN A 443 6.66 9.07 8.99
CA ASN A 443 6.98 9.01 7.58
C ASN A 443 7.34 10.37 6.98
N VAL A 444 6.69 11.46 7.43
CA VAL A 444 7.06 12.82 6.99
C VAL A 444 8.43 13.20 7.54
N LEU A 445 8.72 12.89 8.80
CA LEU A 445 10.04 13.16 9.39
C LEU A 445 11.14 12.37 8.67
N GLU A 446 10.94 11.09 8.38
CA GLU A 446 11.89 10.27 7.63
C GLU A 446 12.14 10.84 6.23
N GLY A 447 11.07 11.25 5.52
CA GLY A 447 11.17 11.91 4.23
C GLY A 447 11.99 13.22 4.29
N LEU A 448 11.73 14.06 5.29
CA LEU A 448 12.49 15.29 5.49
C LEU A 448 13.96 15.03 5.81
N VAL A 449 14.28 14.06 6.65
CA VAL A 449 15.65 13.65 6.96
C VAL A 449 16.37 13.15 5.71
N SER A 450 15.70 12.31 4.90
CA SER A 450 16.23 11.84 3.61
C SER A 450 16.52 13.01 2.65
N LEU A 451 15.60 13.97 2.56
CA LEU A 451 15.76 15.16 1.72
C LEU A 451 16.90 16.07 2.20
N LEU A 452 16.99 16.33 3.51
CA LEU A 452 18.05 17.11 4.13
C LEU A 452 19.45 16.50 3.91
N GLY A 453 19.54 15.17 3.88
CA GLY A 453 20.77 14.45 3.58
C GLY A 453 21.29 14.67 2.15
N GLN A 454 20.44 15.07 1.21
CA GLN A 454 20.80 15.33 -0.18
C GLN A 454 20.76 16.81 -0.57
N ARG A 455 19.83 17.57 0.01
CA ARG A 455 19.64 18.99 -0.27
C ARG A 455 19.24 19.72 1.01
N TRP A 456 20.22 20.34 1.65
CA TRP A 456 19.99 21.10 2.88
C TRP A 456 19.18 22.38 2.63
N ARG A 457 18.14 22.56 3.47
CA ARG A 457 17.34 23.78 3.51
C ARG A 457 16.89 24.04 4.96
N ALA A 458 17.17 25.25 5.49
CA ALA A 458 16.86 25.59 6.87
C ALA A 458 15.37 25.46 7.24
N ALA A 459 14.46 25.73 6.28
CA ALA A 459 13.02 25.58 6.49
C ALA A 459 12.61 24.11 6.71
N ASP A 460 13.24 23.16 5.99
CA ASP A 460 12.96 21.73 6.14
C ASP A 460 13.53 21.19 7.46
N ALA A 461 14.72 21.67 7.85
CA ALA A 461 15.30 21.32 9.15
C ALA A 461 14.44 21.83 10.31
N ALA A 462 13.95 23.08 10.22
CA ALA A 462 13.05 23.64 11.23
C ALA A 462 11.72 22.85 11.29
N PHE A 463 11.16 22.48 10.14
CA PHE A 463 9.94 21.67 10.07
C PHE A 463 10.16 20.27 10.65
N ALA A 464 11.29 19.62 10.34
CA ALA A 464 11.64 18.31 10.88
C ALA A 464 11.74 18.32 12.41
N VAL A 465 12.41 19.35 12.98
CA VAL A 465 12.51 19.51 14.45
C VAL A 465 11.11 19.74 15.07
N ALA A 466 10.29 20.61 14.47
CA ALA A 466 8.95 20.88 14.97
C ALA A 466 8.05 19.63 14.94
N LEU A 467 8.14 18.79 13.90
CA LEU A 467 7.43 17.52 13.83
C LEU A 467 7.91 16.52 14.89
N ALA A 468 9.23 16.44 15.11
CA ALA A 468 9.80 15.56 16.12
C ALA A 468 9.33 15.96 17.54
N ASP A 469 9.38 17.25 17.86
CA ASP A 469 8.90 17.77 19.15
C ASP A 469 7.41 17.50 19.36
N ALA A 470 6.58 17.76 18.34
CA ALA A 470 5.15 17.48 18.38
C ALA A 470 4.85 15.98 18.51
N ALA A 471 5.62 15.11 17.85
CA ALA A 471 5.45 13.67 17.97
C ALA A 471 5.74 13.17 19.40
N VAL A 472 6.75 13.72 20.06
CA VAL A 472 7.04 13.40 21.48
C VAL A 472 5.90 13.91 22.37
N GLU A 473 5.42 15.14 22.17
CA GLU A 473 4.35 15.70 23.00
C GLU A 473 3.03 14.91 22.85
N LEU A 474 2.67 14.50 21.64
CA LEU A 474 1.37 13.90 21.34
C LEU A 474 1.29 12.40 21.59
N PHE A 475 2.38 11.66 21.32
CA PHE A 475 2.32 10.20 21.21
C PHE A 475 3.18 9.45 22.23
N PHE A 476 4.16 10.08 22.88
CA PHE A 476 5.12 9.37 23.72
C PHE A 476 4.45 8.72 24.95
N ASP A 477 4.78 7.47 25.24
CA ASP A 477 4.38 6.75 26.45
C ASP A 477 5.43 6.95 27.54
N LEU A 478 5.11 7.83 28.49
CA LEU A 478 6.00 8.18 29.61
C LEU A 478 6.26 7.01 30.58
N GLU A 479 5.34 6.04 30.65
CA GLU A 479 5.43 4.93 31.61
C GLU A 479 6.22 3.75 31.04
N ASN A 480 5.94 3.38 29.78
CA ASN A 480 6.45 2.15 29.19
C ASN A 480 7.41 2.38 28.01
N GLY A 481 7.67 3.64 27.66
CA GLY A 481 8.48 4.02 26.49
C GLY A 481 7.77 3.75 25.15
N GLY A 482 8.36 4.23 24.05
CA GLY A 482 7.76 4.17 22.71
C GLY A 482 6.57 5.10 22.56
N PHE A 483 5.79 4.93 21.49
CA PHE A 483 4.76 5.88 21.09
C PHE A 483 3.43 5.18 20.85
N TYR A 484 2.34 5.78 21.33
CA TYR A 484 0.99 5.38 20.95
C TYR A 484 0.70 5.80 19.50
N PHE A 485 -0.17 5.06 18.83
CA PHE A 485 -0.59 5.38 17.46
C PHE A 485 -1.42 6.65 17.37
N THR A 486 -2.24 6.92 18.42
CA THR A 486 -3.15 8.04 18.47
C THR A 486 -2.65 9.13 19.43
N PRO A 487 -2.90 10.43 19.15
CA PRO A 487 -2.49 11.49 20.07
C PRO A 487 -3.23 11.42 21.41
N ALA A 488 -2.60 11.97 22.45
CA ALA A 488 -3.11 11.90 23.83
C ALA A 488 -4.41 12.68 24.06
N ASN A 489 -4.67 13.69 23.23
CA ASN A 489 -5.83 14.59 23.32
C ASN A 489 -7.01 14.17 22.44
N GLN A 490 -6.96 12.98 21.84
CA GLN A 490 -8.05 12.44 21.03
C GLN A 490 -9.16 11.87 21.91
N CYS A 491 -10.41 11.78 21.36
CA CYS A 491 -11.57 11.18 22.02
C CYS A 491 -11.27 9.80 22.62
N GLU A 492 -12.03 9.41 23.65
CA GLU A 492 -11.95 8.08 24.24
C GLU A 492 -12.16 7.00 23.18
N LEU A 493 -11.16 6.17 23.00
CA LEU A 493 -11.19 4.97 22.16
C LEU A 493 -11.28 3.73 23.06
N ILE A 494 -11.71 2.59 22.51
CA ILE A 494 -11.73 1.32 23.25
C ILE A 494 -10.36 1.05 23.90
N TYR A 495 -9.29 1.32 23.17
CA TYR A 495 -7.90 1.38 23.66
C TYR A 495 -7.05 2.23 22.71
N ARG A 496 -5.87 2.65 23.17
CA ARG A 496 -4.88 3.33 22.33
C ARG A 496 -3.91 2.30 21.75
N PRO A 497 -3.94 2.01 20.43
CA PRO A 497 -3.01 1.07 19.83
C PRO A 497 -1.55 1.55 19.95
N LYS A 498 -0.65 0.59 20.10
CA LYS A 498 0.81 0.81 20.11
C LYS A 498 1.46 -0.23 19.18
N PRO A 499 1.31 -0.07 17.86
CA PRO A 499 1.75 -1.06 16.89
C PRO A 499 3.28 -1.16 16.86
N SER A 500 3.76 -2.40 16.79
CA SER A 500 5.18 -2.74 16.71
C SER A 500 5.53 -3.66 15.53
N PHE A 501 4.55 -3.92 14.67
CA PHE A 501 4.70 -4.84 13.53
C PHE A 501 4.64 -4.07 12.22
N ASP A 502 5.44 -4.53 11.24
CA ASP A 502 5.29 -4.12 9.85
C ASP A 502 3.96 -4.63 9.30
N GLU A 503 3.21 -3.72 8.71
CA GLU A 503 2.04 -3.99 7.88
C GLU A 503 2.39 -3.69 6.40
N ALA A 504 1.48 -3.14 5.62
CA ALA A 504 1.80 -2.58 4.31
C ALA A 504 2.66 -1.31 4.40
N LEU A 505 2.55 -0.61 5.53
CA LEU A 505 3.38 0.53 5.92
C LEU A 505 4.39 0.10 7.00
N PRO A 506 5.57 0.73 7.06
CA PRO A 506 6.48 0.55 8.18
C PRO A 506 5.85 1.09 9.49
N PRO A 507 6.11 0.47 10.66
CA PRO A 507 5.49 0.89 11.90
C PRO A 507 6.04 2.23 12.38
N GLY A 508 5.15 3.16 12.70
CA GLY A 508 5.52 4.52 13.11
C GLY A 508 6.51 4.58 14.28
N ASN A 509 6.44 3.63 15.22
CA ASN A 509 7.39 3.55 16.33
C ASN A 509 8.83 3.38 15.87
N ALA A 510 9.11 2.44 14.97
CA ALA A 510 10.45 2.18 14.48
C ALA A 510 10.93 3.30 13.54
N THR A 511 10.07 3.75 12.64
CA THR A 511 10.35 4.81 11.68
C THR A 511 10.66 6.12 12.38
N LEU A 512 9.83 6.52 13.37
CA LEU A 512 10.06 7.75 14.14
C LEU A 512 11.37 7.69 14.92
N ALA A 513 11.64 6.58 15.62
CA ALA A 513 12.89 6.41 16.37
C ALA A 513 14.12 6.48 15.45
N SER A 514 14.08 5.84 14.29
CA SER A 514 15.15 5.89 13.29
C SER A 514 15.36 7.31 12.75
N ALA A 515 14.28 7.99 12.38
CA ALA A 515 14.36 9.34 11.83
C ALA A 515 14.89 10.35 12.88
N MET A 516 14.47 10.23 14.14
CA MET A 516 14.97 11.06 15.24
C MET A 516 16.47 10.84 15.51
N LEU A 517 16.93 9.58 15.46
CA LEU A 517 18.36 9.26 15.60
C LEU A 517 19.22 9.83 14.46
N GLN A 518 18.65 10.00 13.28
CA GLN A 518 19.35 10.60 12.13
C GLN A 518 19.30 12.14 12.16
N LEU A 519 18.27 12.70 12.77
CA LEU A 519 18.10 14.16 12.90
C LEU A 519 19.03 14.75 13.97
N GLY A 520 19.30 14.02 15.09
CA GLY A 520 20.15 14.44 16.21
C GLY A 520 21.60 14.05 16.06
#